data_e32e7f2adafdf7c777561e7cb9d784ee
#
_entry.id   e32e7f2adafdf7c777561e7cb9d784ee
#
_cell.length_a   1.000
_cell.length_b   1.000
_cell.length_c   1.000
_cell.angle_alpha   90.00
_cell.angle_beta   90.00
_cell.angle_gamma   90.00
#
_symmetry.space_group_name_H-M   'P 1'
#
loop_
_entity.id
_entity.type
_entity.pdbx_description
1 polymer ?
#
loop_
_entity_poly.entity_id
_entity_poly.type
_entity_poly.pdbx_seq_one_letter_code
_entity_poly.pdbx_strand_id
1 'polypeptide(L)'
;GPAEIDYITPDGVKVVAEPGKEMRICSFLWVYYGYPTSAYEGVNVEEMRYKCGSMLAQRDAQAGDVHPDIVAGVPDSGIAHAIGYANESGIPFARPFIKYTPTWPRSFMPTKQSQRNLIARMKLIPVKALIKEKKLLLIDDSIVRGTQLRETTEFLYQSGAKEVHVRPACPPLLYGCKYLNFSRSKSDMDLITRRVIQERETNVTQEVLDDYADPCSKRYEAMLEAIRK
;
A
#
# COMPACT_ATOMS: atom_id res chain seq x y z
N GLY A 1 5.55 -14.57 -23.45
CA GLY A 1 6.45 -13.46 -23.08
C GLY A 1 5.70 -12.15 -22.85
N PRO A 2 6.36 -11.06 -22.40
CA PRO A 2 5.72 -9.75 -22.20
C PRO A 2 5.11 -9.21 -23.49
N ALA A 3 3.82 -8.86 -23.47
CA ALA A 3 3.03 -8.40 -24.62
C ALA A 3 2.82 -9.45 -25.74
N GLU A 4 3.16 -10.70 -25.50
CA GLU A 4 2.82 -11.82 -26.38
C GLU A 4 1.33 -12.09 -26.34
N ILE A 5 0.75 -12.41 -27.51
CA ILE A 5 -0.65 -12.81 -27.64
C ILE A 5 -0.70 -14.16 -28.33
N ASP A 6 -1.22 -15.15 -27.63
CA ASP A 6 -1.39 -16.52 -28.10
C ASP A 6 -2.85 -16.87 -28.31
N TYR A 7 -3.14 -17.58 -29.38
CA TYR A 7 -4.41 -18.21 -29.62
C TYR A 7 -4.29 -19.73 -29.37
N ILE A 8 -4.96 -20.19 -28.33
CA ILE A 8 -4.87 -21.58 -27.86
C ILE A 8 -6.12 -22.33 -28.29
N THR A 9 -5.92 -23.48 -28.96
CA THR A 9 -6.97 -24.42 -29.36
C THR A 9 -6.64 -25.82 -28.87
N PRO A 10 -7.59 -26.78 -28.93
CA PRO A 10 -7.29 -28.18 -28.64
C PRO A 10 -6.19 -28.78 -29.55
N ASP A 11 -5.99 -28.21 -30.73
CA ASP A 11 -5.02 -28.69 -31.71
C ASP A 11 -3.63 -28.05 -31.56
N GLY A 12 -3.49 -27.04 -30.72
CA GLY A 12 -2.21 -26.39 -30.46
C GLY A 12 -2.27 -24.90 -30.13
N VAL A 13 -1.10 -24.28 -30.08
CA VAL A 13 -0.90 -22.86 -29.79
C VAL A 13 -0.43 -22.15 -31.06
N LYS A 14 -1.06 -21.03 -31.40
CA LYS A 14 -0.64 -20.14 -32.49
C LYS A 14 -0.30 -18.77 -31.86
N VAL A 15 0.93 -18.32 -32.03
CA VAL A 15 1.34 -16.97 -31.67
C VAL A 15 0.69 -15.99 -32.66
N VAL A 16 -0.08 -15.05 -32.14
CA VAL A 16 -0.77 -13.98 -32.88
C VAL A 16 0.06 -12.70 -32.87
N ALA A 17 0.73 -12.42 -31.77
CA ALA A 17 1.69 -11.34 -31.66
C ALA A 17 2.91 -11.82 -30.87
N GLU A 18 4.08 -11.58 -31.43
CA GLU A 18 5.34 -11.91 -30.78
C GLU A 18 5.58 -11.03 -29.54
N PRO A 19 6.32 -11.54 -28.54
CA PRO A 19 6.66 -10.75 -27.35
C PRO A 19 7.46 -9.49 -27.70
N GLY A 20 7.29 -8.47 -26.88
CA GLY A 20 8.06 -7.23 -27.01
C GLY A 20 9.57 -7.45 -26.85
N LYS A 21 10.37 -6.67 -27.57
CA LYS A 21 11.85 -6.76 -27.53
C LYS A 21 12.45 -6.20 -26.24
N GLU A 22 11.73 -5.31 -25.55
CA GLU A 22 12.14 -4.68 -24.31
C GLU A 22 11.25 -5.11 -23.18
N MET A 23 11.84 -5.60 -22.10
CA MET A 23 11.10 -5.86 -20.88
C MET A 23 10.90 -4.56 -20.10
N ARG A 24 9.65 -4.25 -19.79
CA ARG A 24 9.27 -3.18 -18.87
C ARG A 24 8.50 -3.78 -17.72
N ILE A 25 9.15 -3.89 -16.56
CA ILE A 25 8.54 -4.48 -15.37
C ILE A 25 8.23 -3.39 -14.33
N CYS A 26 7.09 -3.52 -13.67
CA CYS A 26 6.67 -2.60 -12.62
C CYS A 26 6.95 -3.21 -11.25
N SER A 27 7.65 -2.48 -10.37
CA SER A 27 7.94 -2.92 -8.99
C SER A 27 6.67 -3.21 -8.16
N PHE A 28 5.52 -2.68 -8.57
CA PHE A 28 4.23 -2.94 -7.94
C PHE A 28 3.79 -4.41 -8.04
N LEU A 29 4.37 -5.18 -8.95
CA LEU A 29 4.21 -6.65 -8.99
C LEU A 29 4.62 -7.28 -7.66
N TRP A 30 5.73 -6.83 -7.08
CA TRP A 30 6.20 -7.34 -5.78
C TRP A 30 5.56 -6.62 -4.60
N VAL A 31 5.45 -5.31 -4.66
CA VAL A 31 4.96 -4.50 -3.53
C VAL A 31 3.52 -4.87 -3.16
N TYR A 32 2.64 -5.06 -4.15
CA TYR A 32 1.22 -5.26 -3.88
C TYR A 32 0.57 -6.38 -4.69
N TYR A 33 0.71 -6.36 -6.04
CA TYR A 33 -0.15 -7.13 -6.94
C TYR A 33 0.19 -8.63 -7.00
N GLY A 34 1.46 -8.98 -6.95
CA GLY A 34 1.92 -10.36 -7.08
C GLY A 34 1.42 -11.26 -5.95
N TYR A 35 1.10 -12.49 -6.32
CA TYR A 35 0.74 -13.49 -5.31
C TYR A 35 1.99 -13.87 -4.50
N PRO A 36 1.91 -14.05 -3.16
CA PRO A 36 3.09 -14.23 -2.30
C PRO A 36 4.03 -15.36 -2.70
N THR A 37 3.47 -16.47 -3.22
CA THR A 37 4.29 -17.62 -3.66
C THR A 37 4.87 -17.48 -5.06
N SER A 38 4.49 -16.43 -5.80
CA SER A 38 5.00 -16.17 -7.15
C SER A 38 6.40 -15.56 -7.12
N ALA A 39 7.14 -15.77 -8.20
CA ALA A 39 8.40 -15.11 -8.48
C ALA A 39 8.35 -14.48 -9.87
N TYR A 40 8.92 -13.29 -9.97
CA TYR A 40 9.12 -12.59 -11.24
C TYR A 40 10.61 -12.29 -11.37
N GLU A 41 11.20 -12.62 -12.51
CA GLU A 41 12.65 -12.44 -12.77
C GLU A 41 13.53 -13.06 -11.66
N GLY A 42 13.14 -14.23 -11.16
CA GLY A 42 13.86 -14.93 -10.10
C GLY A 42 13.70 -14.37 -8.69
N VAL A 43 12.93 -13.29 -8.51
CA VAL A 43 12.68 -12.67 -7.20
C VAL A 43 11.30 -13.06 -6.68
N ASN A 44 11.25 -13.76 -5.54
CA ASN A 44 9.99 -14.12 -4.90
C ASN A 44 9.30 -12.90 -4.29
N VAL A 45 7.97 -12.86 -4.39
CA VAL A 45 7.16 -11.74 -3.94
C VAL A 45 7.22 -11.55 -2.42
N GLU A 46 7.04 -12.62 -1.66
CA GLU A 46 7.03 -12.55 -0.18
C GLU A 46 8.39 -12.16 0.38
N GLU A 47 9.47 -12.76 -0.15
CA GLU A 47 10.84 -12.42 0.23
C GLU A 47 11.17 -10.95 -0.04
N MET A 48 10.76 -10.43 -1.21
CA MET A 48 10.95 -9.01 -1.53
C MET A 48 10.22 -8.11 -0.53
N ARG A 49 9.00 -8.45 -0.13
CA ARG A 49 8.24 -7.68 0.86
C ARG A 49 8.93 -7.67 2.23
N TYR A 50 9.48 -8.81 2.66
CA TYR A 50 10.29 -8.87 3.90
C TYR A 50 11.51 -7.96 3.80
N LYS A 51 12.24 -8.01 2.70
CA LYS A 51 13.40 -7.16 2.46
C LYS A 51 13.05 -5.68 2.43
N CYS A 52 11.92 -5.32 1.82
CA CYS A 52 11.40 -3.96 1.84
C CYS A 52 11.11 -3.47 3.27
N GLY A 53 10.46 -4.29 4.09
CA GLY A 53 10.22 -4.02 5.50
C GLY A 53 11.49 -3.83 6.31
N SER A 54 12.50 -4.69 6.10
CA SER A 54 13.83 -4.57 6.71
C SER A 54 14.50 -3.23 6.37
N MET A 55 14.44 -2.81 5.11
CA MET A 55 15.00 -1.51 4.68
C MET A 55 14.28 -0.32 5.32
N LEU A 56 12.97 -0.39 5.52
CA LEU A 56 12.21 0.63 6.25
C LEU A 56 12.68 0.72 7.70
N ALA A 57 12.92 -0.41 8.37
CA ALA A 57 13.41 -0.45 9.74
C ALA A 57 14.83 0.15 9.86
N GLN A 58 15.72 -0.17 8.94
CA GLN A 58 17.07 0.40 8.89
C GLN A 58 17.02 1.92 8.72
N ARG A 59 16.12 2.43 7.86
CA ARG A 59 15.94 3.86 7.66
C ARG A 59 15.42 4.55 8.93
N ASP A 60 14.43 3.98 9.61
CA ASP A 60 13.89 4.53 10.85
C ASP A 60 14.93 4.49 11.98
N ALA A 61 15.76 3.45 12.05
CA ALA A 61 16.87 3.37 13.00
C ALA A 61 17.92 4.48 12.78
N GLN A 62 18.19 4.84 11.52
CA GLN A 62 19.08 5.95 11.20
C GLN A 62 18.48 7.31 11.55
N ALA A 63 17.17 7.49 11.39
CA ALA A 63 16.47 8.73 11.76
C ALA A 63 16.33 8.90 13.29
N GLY A 64 16.13 7.79 14.02
CA GLY A 64 16.13 7.75 15.48
C GLY A 64 14.95 8.46 16.15
N ASP A 65 13.88 8.77 15.42
CA ASP A 65 12.76 9.58 15.90
C ASP A 65 11.50 8.77 16.26
N VAL A 66 11.48 7.46 15.98
CA VAL A 66 10.31 6.60 16.16
C VAL A 66 10.63 5.40 17.04
N HIS A 67 9.91 5.27 18.16
CA HIS A 67 10.08 4.17 19.12
C HIS A 67 8.73 3.49 19.42
N PRO A 68 8.21 2.63 18.52
CA PRO A 68 6.94 1.96 18.71
C PRO A 68 7.06 0.78 19.67
N ASP A 69 5.95 0.45 20.34
CA ASP A 69 5.85 -0.74 21.19
C ASP A 69 5.64 -2.01 20.36
N ILE A 70 4.95 -1.87 19.22
CA ILE A 70 4.63 -2.97 18.30
C ILE A 70 4.66 -2.52 16.86
N VAL A 71 4.99 -3.46 15.97
CA VAL A 71 4.86 -3.34 14.52
C VAL A 71 3.64 -4.11 14.06
N ALA A 72 2.85 -3.52 13.18
CA ALA A 72 1.64 -4.10 12.62
C ALA A 72 1.54 -3.87 11.12
N GLY A 73 0.94 -4.81 10.41
CA GLY A 73 0.63 -4.64 8.97
C GLY A 73 -0.86 -4.48 8.74
N VAL A 74 -1.23 -3.65 7.76
CA VAL A 74 -2.60 -3.63 7.26
C VAL A 74 -2.90 -4.98 6.58
N PRO A 75 -3.93 -5.72 6.99
CA PRO A 75 -4.27 -6.99 6.38
C PRO A 75 -4.85 -6.83 4.97
N ASP A 76 -4.41 -7.61 3.98
CA ASP A 76 -3.30 -8.59 4.06
C ASP A 76 -2.02 -7.98 3.44
N SER A 77 -2.13 -6.84 2.76
CA SER A 77 -1.10 -6.21 1.91
C SER A 77 0.15 -5.75 2.67
N GLY A 78 -0.02 -5.23 3.89
CA GLY A 78 1.07 -4.74 4.72
C GLY A 78 1.74 -5.80 5.60
N ILE A 79 1.18 -7.02 5.72
CA ILE A 79 1.64 -8.02 6.68
C ILE A 79 3.09 -8.45 6.45
N ALA A 80 3.43 -8.82 5.23
CA ALA A 80 4.78 -9.29 4.90
C ALA A 80 5.84 -8.21 5.12
N HIS A 81 5.54 -6.98 4.73
CA HIS A 81 6.40 -5.81 4.98
C HIS A 81 6.59 -5.58 6.49
N ALA A 82 5.51 -5.72 7.28
CA ALA A 82 5.57 -5.55 8.73
C ALA A 82 6.38 -6.64 9.42
N ILE A 83 6.30 -7.88 8.96
CA ILE A 83 7.14 -8.98 9.46
C ILE A 83 8.62 -8.68 9.17
N GLY A 84 8.96 -8.25 7.95
CA GLY A 84 10.31 -7.86 7.60
C GLY A 84 10.85 -6.74 8.47
N TYR A 85 10.05 -5.72 8.75
CA TYR A 85 10.38 -4.61 9.65
C TYR A 85 10.63 -5.11 11.08
N ALA A 86 9.74 -5.93 11.61
CA ALA A 86 9.84 -6.46 12.97
C ALA A 86 11.09 -7.34 13.14
N ASN A 87 11.39 -8.19 12.17
CA ASN A 87 12.59 -9.05 12.18
C ASN A 87 13.88 -8.23 12.21
N GLU A 88 13.94 -7.12 11.49
CA GLU A 88 15.12 -6.26 11.43
C GLU A 88 15.27 -5.39 12.69
N SER A 89 14.18 -4.76 13.12
CA SER A 89 14.18 -3.81 14.24
C SER A 89 14.22 -4.49 15.61
N GLY A 90 13.85 -5.77 15.72
CA GLY A 90 13.65 -6.46 16.99
C GLY A 90 12.37 -6.03 17.74
N ILE A 91 11.55 -5.14 17.16
CA ILE A 91 10.28 -4.72 17.76
C ILE A 91 9.22 -5.80 17.49
N PRO A 92 8.43 -6.21 18.50
CA PRO A 92 7.47 -7.29 18.34
C PRO A 92 6.44 -7.02 17.25
N PHE A 93 6.24 -7.99 16.33
CA PHE A 93 5.10 -7.99 15.41
C PHE A 93 3.83 -8.37 16.17
N ALA A 94 2.75 -7.61 15.95
CA ALA A 94 1.45 -7.90 16.51
C ALA A 94 0.33 -7.67 15.47
N ARG A 95 -0.83 -8.24 15.72
CA ARG A 95 -2.03 -8.07 14.89
C ARG A 95 -3.10 -7.31 15.69
N PRO A 96 -3.01 -5.97 15.76
CA PRO A 96 -3.94 -5.13 16.54
C PRO A 96 -5.35 -5.10 15.95
N PHE A 97 -5.51 -5.56 14.72
CA PHE A 97 -6.79 -5.79 14.08
C PHE A 97 -6.72 -7.01 13.17
N ILE A 98 -7.85 -7.68 13.10
CA ILE A 98 -8.02 -8.89 12.29
C ILE A 98 -8.99 -8.57 11.16
N LYS A 99 -8.64 -8.95 9.95
CA LYS A 99 -9.58 -8.89 8.83
C LYS A 99 -10.64 -9.96 9.02
N TYR A 100 -11.87 -9.52 9.18
CA TYR A 100 -12.99 -10.44 9.20
C TYR A 100 -13.33 -10.82 7.77
N THR A 101 -13.07 -12.07 7.42
CA THR A 101 -13.46 -12.69 6.15
C THR A 101 -14.52 -13.77 6.42
N PRO A 102 -15.74 -13.42 6.85
CA PRO A 102 -16.81 -14.41 6.83
C PRO A 102 -17.07 -14.76 5.37
N THR A 103 -17.62 -15.92 5.14
CA THR A 103 -17.98 -16.53 3.87
C THR A 103 -19.08 -15.77 3.10
N TRP A 104 -19.05 -14.44 3.13
CA TRP A 104 -19.94 -13.63 2.34
C TRP A 104 -19.37 -13.49 0.93
N PRO A 105 -20.04 -14.05 -0.09
CA PRO A 105 -19.60 -13.90 -1.48
C PRO A 105 -19.46 -12.41 -1.82
N ARG A 106 -18.48 -12.05 -2.63
CA ARG A 106 -18.28 -10.67 -3.12
C ARG A 106 -19.52 -10.07 -3.80
N SER A 107 -20.47 -10.92 -4.23
CA SER A 107 -21.75 -10.55 -4.81
C SER A 107 -22.77 -9.97 -3.80
N PHE A 108 -22.52 -10.09 -2.51
CA PHE A 108 -23.40 -9.53 -1.48
C PHE A 108 -22.98 -8.10 -1.11
N MET A 109 -23.05 -7.19 -2.08
CA MET A 109 -22.93 -5.75 -1.81
C MET A 109 -24.33 -5.21 -1.49
N PRO A 110 -24.61 -4.80 -0.24
CA PRO A 110 -25.91 -4.25 0.10
C PRO A 110 -26.19 -2.98 -0.72
N THR A 111 -27.40 -2.81 -1.16
CA THR A 111 -27.83 -1.63 -1.90
C THR A 111 -27.89 -0.37 -1.03
N LYS A 112 -28.14 -0.53 0.27
CA LYS A 112 -28.27 0.59 1.23
C LYS A 112 -26.89 1.06 1.73
N GLN A 113 -26.65 2.38 1.72
CA GLN A 113 -25.39 3.01 2.17
C GLN A 113 -25.08 2.71 3.65
N SER A 114 -26.11 2.66 4.53
CA SER A 114 -25.94 2.33 5.94
C SER A 114 -25.37 0.92 6.16
N GLN A 115 -25.83 -0.04 5.36
CA GLN A 115 -25.32 -1.42 5.40
C GLN A 115 -23.91 -1.52 4.83
N ARG A 116 -23.58 -0.74 3.77
CA ARG A 116 -22.21 -0.65 3.25
C ARG A 116 -21.24 -0.10 4.28
N ASN A 117 -21.64 0.94 5.02
CA ASN A 117 -20.84 1.52 6.10
C ASN A 117 -20.63 0.54 7.25
N LEU A 118 -21.66 -0.24 7.61
CA LEU A 118 -21.56 -1.29 8.63
C LEU A 118 -20.57 -2.40 8.19
N ILE A 119 -20.70 -2.88 6.97
CA ILE A 119 -19.81 -3.91 6.41
C ILE A 119 -18.36 -3.37 6.30
N ALA A 120 -18.18 -2.10 5.93
CA ALA A 120 -16.86 -1.48 5.91
C ALA A 120 -16.21 -1.47 7.31
N ARG A 121 -16.99 -1.14 8.36
CA ARG A 121 -16.53 -1.19 9.76
C ARG A 121 -16.28 -2.61 10.27
N MET A 122 -16.98 -3.61 9.74
CA MET A 122 -16.78 -5.02 10.10
C MET A 122 -15.55 -5.65 9.42
N LYS A 123 -14.93 -4.97 8.45
CA LYS A 123 -13.75 -5.51 7.76
C LYS A 123 -12.55 -5.69 8.67
N LEU A 124 -12.41 -4.83 9.67
CA LEU A 124 -11.30 -4.86 10.61
C LEU A 124 -11.85 -4.92 12.03
N ILE A 125 -11.57 -6.00 12.74
CA ILE A 125 -11.96 -6.19 14.13
C ILE A 125 -10.77 -5.87 15.03
N PRO A 126 -10.89 -4.88 15.98
CA PRO A 126 -9.79 -4.49 16.85
C PRO A 126 -9.54 -5.53 17.95
N VAL A 127 -8.28 -5.78 18.21
CA VAL A 127 -7.82 -6.50 19.40
C VAL A 127 -7.39 -5.45 20.42
N LYS A 128 -8.36 -4.94 21.20
CA LYS A 128 -8.14 -3.80 22.12
C LYS A 128 -6.95 -3.99 23.07
N ALA A 129 -6.70 -5.22 23.54
CA ALA A 129 -5.55 -5.52 24.39
C ALA A 129 -4.19 -5.24 23.74
N LEU A 130 -4.11 -5.28 22.40
CA LEU A 130 -2.90 -4.98 21.63
C LEU A 130 -2.81 -3.51 21.20
N ILE A 131 -3.88 -2.73 21.41
CA ILE A 131 -3.95 -1.33 20.94
C ILE A 131 -3.84 -0.35 22.11
N LYS A 132 -4.57 -0.63 23.21
CA LYS A 132 -4.73 0.31 24.32
C LYS A 132 -3.38 0.72 24.90
N GLU A 133 -3.16 2.04 24.99
CA GLU A 133 -1.95 2.68 25.55
C GLU A 133 -0.65 2.30 24.81
N LYS A 134 -0.75 1.76 23.58
CA LYS A 134 0.41 1.36 22.78
C LYS A 134 0.75 2.42 21.73
N LYS A 135 2.04 2.54 21.44
CA LYS A 135 2.58 3.20 20.26
C LYS A 135 2.70 2.16 19.15
N LEU A 136 1.93 2.34 18.09
CA LEU A 136 1.89 1.40 16.98
C LEU A 136 2.66 1.94 15.78
N LEU A 137 3.47 1.09 15.16
CA LEU A 137 3.97 1.30 13.81
C LEU A 137 3.11 0.47 12.86
N LEU A 138 2.37 1.14 12.00
CA LEU A 138 1.49 0.52 11.00
C LEU A 138 2.16 0.56 9.63
N ILE A 139 2.31 -0.61 9.01
CA ILE A 139 2.85 -0.73 7.66
C ILE A 139 1.73 -1.11 6.70
N ASP A 140 1.67 -0.40 5.59
CA ASP A 140 0.81 -0.71 4.45
C ASP A 140 1.66 -0.77 3.17
N ASP A 141 1.13 -1.34 2.10
CA ASP A 141 1.82 -1.41 0.82
C ASP A 141 1.99 -0.03 0.18
N SER A 142 0.95 0.79 0.19
CA SER A 142 0.94 2.07 -0.54
C SER A 142 -0.11 3.05 -0.03
N ILE A 143 0.06 4.33 -0.36
CA ILE A 143 -0.94 5.37 -0.17
C ILE A 143 -1.45 5.81 -1.54
N VAL A 144 -2.75 5.55 -1.79
CA VAL A 144 -3.42 5.92 -3.04
C VAL A 144 -4.34 7.13 -2.82
N ARG A 145 -5.48 6.92 -2.16
CA ARG A 145 -6.49 7.96 -1.90
C ARG A 145 -6.37 8.60 -0.53
N GLY A 146 -5.64 7.98 0.38
CA GLY A 146 -5.48 8.39 1.78
C GLY A 146 -6.68 8.06 2.68
N THR A 147 -7.87 7.85 2.12
CA THR A 147 -9.11 7.65 2.88
C THR A 147 -9.05 6.41 3.77
N GLN A 148 -8.59 5.27 3.23
CA GLN A 148 -8.49 4.01 3.99
C GLN A 148 -7.49 4.12 5.13
N LEU A 149 -6.36 4.76 4.89
CA LEU A 149 -5.33 4.95 5.91
C LEU A 149 -5.83 5.85 7.04
N ARG A 150 -6.51 6.95 6.71
CA ARG A 150 -7.14 7.85 7.69
C ARG A 150 -8.17 7.11 8.54
N GLU A 151 -9.10 6.40 7.92
CA GLU A 151 -10.12 5.61 8.64
C GLU A 151 -9.49 4.57 9.56
N THR A 152 -8.42 3.89 9.12
CA THR A 152 -7.69 2.91 9.93
C THR A 152 -6.98 3.56 11.11
N THR A 153 -6.36 4.71 10.91
CA THR A 153 -5.66 5.47 11.96
C THR A 153 -6.66 6.01 13.00
N GLU A 154 -7.77 6.61 12.56
CA GLU A 154 -8.86 7.06 13.44
C GLU A 154 -9.42 5.91 14.27
N PHE A 155 -9.62 4.75 13.65
CA PHE A 155 -10.10 3.56 14.33
C PHE A 155 -9.13 3.05 15.42
N LEU A 156 -7.81 3.11 15.19
CA LEU A 156 -6.81 2.76 16.19
C LEU A 156 -6.83 3.72 17.37
N TYR A 157 -6.91 5.03 17.13
CA TYR A 157 -7.04 6.02 18.19
C TYR A 157 -8.35 5.85 19.00
N GLN A 158 -9.48 5.61 18.34
CA GLN A 158 -10.76 5.30 19.00
C GLN A 158 -10.68 4.00 19.83
N SER A 159 -9.79 3.10 19.49
CA SER A 159 -9.53 1.84 20.21
C SER A 159 -8.53 2.02 21.35
N GLY A 160 -8.00 3.23 21.56
CA GLY A 160 -7.13 3.60 22.67
C GLY A 160 -5.63 3.58 22.35
N ALA A 161 -5.23 3.64 21.09
CA ALA A 161 -3.82 3.79 20.72
C ALA A 161 -3.26 5.11 21.27
N LYS A 162 -2.02 5.07 21.78
CA LYS A 162 -1.32 6.24 22.26
C LYS A 162 -0.69 7.05 21.12
N GLU A 163 -0.05 6.36 20.19
CA GLU A 163 0.56 6.93 19.00
C GLU A 163 0.39 5.96 17.83
N VAL A 164 0.23 6.47 16.61
CA VAL A 164 0.19 5.68 15.38
C VAL A 164 1.17 6.28 14.39
N HIS A 165 2.22 5.55 14.09
CA HIS A 165 3.20 5.88 13.05
C HIS A 165 2.90 5.03 11.81
N VAL A 166 2.96 5.62 10.63
CA VAL A 166 2.65 4.90 9.38
C VAL A 166 3.88 4.86 8.48
N ARG A 167 4.14 3.69 7.91
CA ARG A 167 5.19 3.49 6.91
C ARG A 167 4.64 2.75 5.70
N PRO A 168 4.38 3.44 4.60
CA PRO A 168 4.06 2.77 3.33
C PRO A 168 5.31 2.11 2.75
N ALA A 169 5.15 0.93 2.15
CA ALA A 169 6.23 0.16 1.55
C ALA A 169 6.76 0.76 0.22
N CYS A 170 6.00 1.68 -0.37
CA CYS A 170 6.44 2.44 -1.53
C CYS A 170 6.10 3.93 -1.38
N PRO A 171 6.74 4.82 -2.16
CA PRO A 171 6.38 6.23 -2.21
C PRO A 171 4.91 6.44 -2.58
N PRO A 172 4.27 7.55 -2.15
CA PRO A 172 2.90 7.86 -2.54
C PRO A 172 2.74 7.92 -4.07
N LEU A 173 1.65 7.35 -4.57
CA LEU A 173 1.42 7.23 -6.01
C LEU A 173 1.07 8.58 -6.63
N LEU A 174 1.86 9.01 -7.63
CA LEU A 174 1.63 10.24 -8.40
C LEU A 174 0.78 10.04 -9.66
N TYR A 175 0.74 8.80 -10.17
CA TYR A 175 0.05 8.46 -11.42
C TYR A 175 -0.85 7.25 -11.23
N GLY A 176 -2.01 7.27 -11.87
CA GLY A 176 -2.89 6.11 -11.95
C GLY A 176 -2.33 5.03 -12.88
N CYS A 177 -2.57 3.76 -12.55
CA CYS A 177 -2.18 2.66 -13.41
C CYS A 177 -3.21 2.46 -14.53
N LYS A 178 -2.75 2.34 -15.77
CA LYS A 178 -3.62 2.06 -16.94
C LYS A 178 -4.16 0.63 -16.95
N TYR A 179 -3.49 -0.29 -16.26
CA TYR A 179 -3.74 -1.73 -16.30
C TYR A 179 -4.47 -2.25 -15.07
N LEU A 180 -4.19 -1.69 -13.90
CA LEU A 180 -4.72 -2.19 -12.61
C LEU A 180 -5.89 -1.33 -12.11
N ASN A 181 -7.00 -1.99 -11.81
CA ASN A 181 -8.26 -1.32 -11.45
C ASN A 181 -8.22 -0.57 -10.10
N PHE A 182 -7.34 -0.94 -9.16
CA PHE A 182 -7.29 -0.33 -7.84
C PHE A 182 -6.82 1.13 -7.86
N SER A 183 -5.98 1.48 -8.83
CA SER A 183 -5.52 2.84 -9.09
C SER A 183 -6.18 3.47 -10.32
N ARG A 184 -7.14 2.77 -10.93
CA ARG A 184 -7.92 3.28 -12.06
C ARG A 184 -8.87 4.35 -11.56
N SER A 185 -8.38 5.57 -11.52
CA SER A 185 -9.18 6.73 -11.17
C SER A 185 -9.89 7.24 -12.42
N LYS A 186 -11.09 7.76 -12.24
CA LYS A 186 -11.78 8.53 -13.29
C LYS A 186 -11.09 9.88 -13.53
N SER A 187 -10.29 10.31 -12.56
CA SER A 187 -9.52 11.54 -12.56
C SER A 187 -8.24 11.35 -11.74
N ASP A 188 -7.15 12.00 -12.12
CA ASP A 188 -5.92 12.05 -11.33
C ASP A 188 -6.16 12.60 -9.92
N MET A 189 -7.22 13.40 -9.74
CA MET A 189 -7.63 13.97 -8.45
C MET A 189 -8.15 12.94 -7.44
N ASP A 190 -8.35 11.68 -7.85
CA ASP A 190 -8.60 10.59 -6.89
C ASP A 190 -7.34 10.24 -6.07
N LEU A 191 -6.14 10.57 -6.57
CA LEU A 191 -4.88 10.37 -5.86
C LEU A 191 -4.67 11.50 -4.84
N ILE A 192 -4.32 11.13 -3.60
CA ILE A 192 -4.07 12.14 -2.55
C ILE A 192 -2.92 13.07 -2.93
N THR A 193 -1.87 12.53 -3.54
CA THR A 193 -0.71 13.29 -4.04
C THR A 193 -1.12 14.38 -5.01
N ARG A 194 -1.99 14.05 -5.97
CA ARG A 194 -2.45 15.00 -7.00
C ARG A 194 -3.31 16.11 -6.40
N ARG A 195 -4.14 15.80 -5.39
CA ARG A 195 -4.90 16.82 -4.64
C ARG A 195 -3.97 17.77 -3.92
N VAL A 196 -2.99 17.23 -3.19
CA VAL A 196 -2.00 18.05 -2.47
C VAL A 196 -1.20 18.93 -3.45
N ILE A 197 -0.78 18.40 -4.59
CA ILE A 197 -0.06 19.18 -5.60
C ILE A 197 -0.95 20.30 -6.15
N GLN A 198 -2.21 20.01 -6.49
CA GLN A 198 -3.14 21.00 -7.01
C GLN A 198 -3.46 22.12 -6.01
N GLU A 199 -3.46 21.83 -4.72
CA GLU A 199 -3.64 22.84 -3.66
C GLU A 199 -2.42 23.74 -3.47
N ARG A 200 -1.23 23.26 -3.85
CA ARG A 200 0.06 23.95 -3.63
C ARG A 200 0.58 24.68 -4.86
N GLU A 201 0.23 24.22 -6.04
CA GLU A 201 0.78 24.72 -7.30
C GLU A 201 -0.31 25.40 -8.15
N THR A 202 0.00 26.58 -8.64
CA THR A 202 -0.91 27.31 -9.55
C THR A 202 -0.93 26.68 -10.95
N ASN A 203 0.21 26.10 -11.37
CA ASN A 203 0.36 25.43 -12.66
C ASN A 203 1.13 24.14 -12.50
N VAL A 204 0.54 23.00 -12.86
CA VAL A 204 1.12 21.68 -12.73
C VAL A 204 1.67 21.23 -14.07
N THR A 205 2.96 21.47 -14.30
CA THR A 205 3.71 20.98 -15.48
C THR A 205 4.33 19.62 -15.20
N GLN A 206 4.86 18.95 -16.25
CA GLN A 206 5.59 17.69 -16.05
C GLN A 206 6.86 17.89 -15.19
N GLU A 207 7.57 19.00 -15.35
CA GLU A 207 8.76 19.33 -14.52
C GLU A 207 8.39 19.46 -13.03
N VAL A 208 7.24 20.06 -12.73
CA VAL A 208 6.70 20.14 -11.36
C VAL A 208 6.39 18.73 -10.82
N LEU A 209 5.80 17.86 -11.63
CA LEU A 209 5.51 16.49 -11.22
C LEU A 209 6.79 15.65 -11.01
N ASP A 210 7.78 15.85 -11.85
CA ASP A 210 9.07 15.18 -11.72
C ASP A 210 9.79 15.60 -10.43
N ASP A 211 9.70 16.86 -10.06
CA ASP A 211 10.20 17.38 -8.79
C ASP A 211 9.47 16.79 -7.57
N TYR A 212 8.13 16.60 -7.67
CA TYR A 212 7.36 15.87 -6.67
C TYR A 212 7.62 14.35 -6.64
N ALA A 213 8.22 13.79 -7.66
CA ALA A 213 8.65 12.39 -7.71
C ALA A 213 10.06 12.18 -7.13
N ASP A 214 10.87 13.23 -7.02
CA ASP A 214 12.22 13.15 -6.49
C ASP A 214 12.22 13.16 -4.94
N PRO A 215 12.62 12.05 -4.28
CA PRO A 215 12.68 11.97 -2.81
C PRO A 215 13.60 12.99 -2.15
N CYS A 216 14.53 13.57 -2.89
CA CYS A 216 15.47 14.57 -2.40
C CYS A 216 14.94 16.01 -2.54
N SER A 217 13.81 16.21 -3.20
CA SER A 217 13.26 17.54 -3.43
C SER A 217 12.49 18.08 -2.23
N LYS A 218 12.50 19.40 -2.05
CA LYS A 218 11.67 20.09 -1.04
C LYS A 218 10.17 19.95 -1.32
N ARG A 219 9.78 19.80 -2.59
CA ARG A 219 8.39 19.58 -2.97
C ARG A 219 7.90 18.21 -2.53
N TYR A 220 8.70 17.17 -2.70
CA TYR A 220 8.39 15.83 -2.22
C TYR A 220 8.21 15.82 -0.69
N GLU A 221 9.15 16.39 0.05
CA GLU A 221 9.08 16.50 1.51
C GLU A 221 7.82 17.26 1.96
N ALA A 222 7.53 18.39 1.33
CA ALA A 222 6.35 19.20 1.63
C ALA A 222 5.02 18.49 1.27
N MET A 223 5.01 17.63 0.25
CA MET A 223 3.88 16.76 -0.08
C MET A 223 3.67 15.70 0.99
N LEU A 224 4.72 15.01 1.44
CA LEU A 224 4.61 14.03 2.52
C LEU A 224 4.07 14.65 3.80
N GLU A 225 4.54 15.84 4.16
CA GLU A 225 4.06 16.57 5.34
C GLU A 225 2.57 16.97 5.21
N ALA A 226 2.12 17.32 4.01
CA ALA A 226 0.71 17.62 3.76
C ALA A 226 -0.18 16.36 3.82
N ILE A 227 0.33 15.20 3.35
CA ILE A 227 -0.38 13.91 3.44
C ILE A 227 -0.46 13.42 4.89
N ARG A 228 0.52 13.73 5.72
CA ARG A 228 0.58 13.36 7.13
C ARG A 228 -0.48 14.06 8.00
N LYS A 229 -0.89 15.25 7.62
CA LYS A 229 -1.91 16.07 8.31
C LYS A 229 -3.33 15.63 8.02
#